data_e0ce4ae263d6a6bc2ed74a25c3c87ddb
#
_entry.id   e0ce4ae263d6a6bc2ed74a25c3c87ddb
#
_cell.length_a   1.000
_cell.length_b   1.000
_cell.length_c   1.000
_cell.angle_alpha   90.00
_cell.angle_beta   90.00
_cell.angle_gamma   90.00
#
_symmetry.space_group_name_H-M   'P 1'
#
loop_
_entity.id
_entity.type
_entity.pdbx_description
1 polymer ?
#
loop_
_entity_poly.entity_id
_entity_poly.type
_entity_poly.pdbx_seq_one_letter_code
_entity_poly.pdbx_strand_id
1 'polypeptide(L)'
;SFMNMSTDAESFEKSIRIPFRKDNFNSSRAEYSQILKKQLSQGNNGLTKTKYLTFGIEADSYKAAKTRLERIELDLLNNFRKLGVQAKALDGKARLELMHGICHMDTREPFRFDWSWLVPSGLTTQDFIAPSSFEFKDGRTFRIGKTYCAASYLQILAPELSDRTLKNFLDMESSLLVSMHIHSLDQAEAVKTIKHKITELDRTKI
;
A
#
# COMPACT_ATOMS: atom_id res chain seq x y z
N SER A 1 1.67 1.12 -5.95
CA SER A 1 1.79 1.95 -4.73
C SER A 1 2.53 1.19 -3.64
N PHE A 2 3.21 1.88 -2.76
CA PHE A 2 3.76 1.32 -1.53
C PHE A 2 3.43 2.23 -0.35
N MET A 3 3.35 1.64 0.83
CA MET A 3 2.89 2.31 2.03
C MET A 3 3.76 1.93 3.22
N ASN A 4 4.09 2.92 4.02
CA ASN A 4 4.55 2.75 5.39
C ASN A 4 3.38 3.11 6.30
N MET A 5 2.84 2.15 6.99
CA MET A 5 1.73 2.38 7.93
C MET A 5 2.06 1.79 9.28
N SER A 6 1.61 2.44 10.32
CA SER A 6 1.66 1.83 11.64
C SER A 6 0.73 0.61 11.68
N THR A 7 1.27 -0.49 12.21
CA THR A 7 0.49 -1.70 12.44
C THR A 7 -0.39 -1.49 13.65
N ASP A 8 -1.64 -1.95 13.62
CA ASP A 8 -2.47 -2.00 14.82
C ASP A 8 -1.83 -2.92 15.88
N ALA A 9 -2.08 -2.61 17.15
CA ALA A 9 -1.41 -3.31 18.24
C ALA A 9 -1.72 -4.82 18.26
N GLU A 10 -2.91 -5.23 17.83
CA GLU A 10 -3.31 -6.63 17.82
C GLU A 10 -2.60 -7.43 16.72
N SER A 11 -2.54 -6.88 15.50
CA SER A 11 -1.79 -7.48 14.39
C SER A 11 -0.31 -7.54 14.68
N PHE A 12 0.24 -6.49 15.31
CA PHE A 12 1.62 -6.46 15.76
C PHE A 12 1.91 -7.56 16.79
N GLU A 13 1.09 -7.68 17.83
CA GLU A 13 1.26 -8.73 18.84
C GLU A 13 1.11 -10.14 18.26
N LYS A 14 0.18 -10.34 17.33
CA LYS A 14 0.04 -11.63 16.63
C LYS A 14 1.28 -11.98 15.81
N SER A 15 1.91 -11.03 15.15
CA SER A 15 3.07 -11.26 14.29
C SER A 15 4.33 -11.67 15.06
N ILE A 16 4.47 -11.22 16.31
CA ILE A 16 5.62 -11.53 17.17
C ILE A 16 5.34 -12.64 18.20
N ARG A 17 4.10 -13.10 18.29
CA ARG A 17 3.72 -14.14 19.24
C ARG A 17 4.20 -15.51 18.77
N ILE A 18 5.12 -16.09 19.54
CA ILE A 18 5.54 -17.47 19.31
C ILE A 18 4.52 -18.39 20.00
N PRO A 19 3.86 -19.29 19.27
CA PRO A 19 2.86 -20.18 19.86
C PRO A 19 3.48 -21.12 20.89
N PHE A 20 2.80 -21.27 22.03
CA PHE A 20 3.20 -22.23 23.04
C PHE A 20 3.00 -23.66 22.55
N ARG A 21 3.93 -24.54 22.95
CA ARG A 21 3.91 -25.96 22.64
C ARG A 21 3.89 -26.78 23.93
N LYS A 22 3.52 -28.05 23.84
CA LYS A 22 3.57 -28.99 24.96
C LYS A 22 5.01 -29.48 25.22
N ASP A 23 5.90 -28.53 25.55
CA ASP A 23 7.29 -28.78 25.90
C ASP A 23 7.73 -27.83 27.01
N ASN A 24 8.92 -28.01 27.56
CA ASN A 24 9.42 -27.22 28.71
C ASN A 24 10.02 -25.85 28.31
N PHE A 25 9.86 -25.39 27.03
CA PHE A 25 10.50 -24.18 26.52
C PHE A 25 9.55 -22.98 26.40
N ASN A 26 8.39 -23.00 27.03
CA ASN A 26 7.42 -21.90 26.90
C ASN A 26 7.87 -20.61 27.60
N SER A 27 8.67 -20.70 28.65
CA SER A 27 9.30 -19.53 29.28
C SER A 27 10.27 -18.82 28.33
N SER A 28 11.13 -19.60 27.66
CA SER A 28 12.07 -19.07 26.66
C SER A 28 11.35 -18.47 25.45
N ARG A 29 10.23 -19.07 25.01
CA ARG A 29 9.40 -18.50 23.93
C ARG A 29 8.78 -17.16 24.33
N ALA A 30 8.31 -17.03 25.56
CA ALA A 30 7.77 -15.80 26.10
C ALA A 30 8.84 -14.70 26.17
N GLU A 31 10.03 -15.04 26.69
CA GLU A 31 11.18 -14.13 26.77
C GLU A 31 11.62 -13.67 25.38
N TYR A 32 11.76 -14.61 24.43
CA TYR A 32 12.13 -14.27 23.07
C TYR A 32 11.08 -13.38 22.37
N SER A 33 9.79 -13.64 22.60
CA SER A 33 8.74 -12.75 22.11
C SER A 33 8.83 -11.33 22.69
N GLN A 34 9.24 -11.18 23.95
CA GLN A 34 9.47 -9.87 24.56
C GLN A 34 10.70 -9.17 23.95
N ILE A 35 11.78 -9.89 23.69
CA ILE A 35 12.97 -9.35 23.00
C ILE A 35 12.61 -8.88 21.60
N LEU A 36 11.87 -9.69 20.84
CA LEU A 36 11.38 -9.29 19.52
C LEU A 36 10.50 -8.04 19.57
N LYS A 37 9.59 -7.98 20.54
CA LYS A 37 8.74 -6.80 20.77
C LYS A 37 9.58 -5.55 21.01
N LYS A 38 10.60 -5.64 21.84
CA LYS A 38 11.52 -4.54 22.14
C LYS A 38 12.34 -4.13 20.91
N GLN A 39 12.90 -5.07 20.17
CA GLN A 39 13.70 -4.79 18.97
C GLN A 39 12.87 -4.14 17.86
N LEU A 40 11.67 -4.66 17.60
CA LEU A 40 10.78 -4.11 16.58
C LEU A 40 10.24 -2.72 16.95
N SER A 41 9.99 -2.47 18.24
CA SER A 41 9.59 -1.14 18.70
C SER A 41 10.71 -0.10 18.60
N GLN A 42 11.98 -0.53 18.66
CA GLN A 42 13.15 0.35 18.52
C GLN A 42 13.58 0.56 17.05
N GLY A 43 13.30 -0.39 16.16
CA GLY A 43 13.84 -0.40 14.79
C GLY A 43 13.00 0.28 13.72
N ASN A 44 11.67 0.29 13.84
CA ASN A 44 10.77 0.78 12.78
C ASN A 44 9.57 1.58 13.32
N ASN A 45 9.59 2.04 14.55
CA ASN A 45 8.47 2.75 15.19
C ASN A 45 7.09 2.05 15.02
N GLY A 46 7.08 0.71 14.83
CA GLY A 46 5.88 -0.07 14.56
C GLY A 46 5.32 0.12 13.15
N LEU A 47 6.10 0.66 12.21
CA LEU A 47 5.68 0.83 10.82
C LEU A 47 5.87 -0.46 10.01
N THR A 48 4.83 -0.85 9.30
CA THR A 48 4.87 -1.97 8.34
C THR A 48 4.96 -1.44 6.92
N LYS A 49 5.94 -1.92 6.19
CA LYS A 49 6.18 -1.55 4.78
C LYS A 49 5.47 -2.53 3.86
N THR A 50 4.44 -2.10 3.19
CA THR A 50 3.67 -2.94 2.27
C THR A 50 3.66 -2.35 0.86
N LYS A 51 3.74 -3.21 -0.15
CA LYS A 51 3.69 -2.83 -1.56
C LYS A 51 2.39 -3.34 -2.17
N TYR A 52 1.73 -2.51 -2.94
CA TYR A 52 0.49 -2.85 -3.62
C TYR A 52 0.63 -2.64 -5.12
N LEU A 53 0.10 -3.58 -5.90
CA LEU A 53 -0.05 -3.47 -7.34
C LEU A 53 -1.54 -3.43 -7.65
N THR A 54 -1.96 -2.39 -8.34
CA THR A 54 -3.34 -2.25 -8.84
C THR A 54 -3.28 -2.16 -10.36
N PHE A 55 -4.11 -2.92 -11.03
CA PHE A 55 -4.26 -2.85 -12.48
C PHE A 55 -5.74 -2.83 -12.85
N GLY A 56 -6.06 -2.23 -13.97
CA GLY A 56 -7.40 -2.18 -14.54
C GLY A 56 -7.41 -2.74 -15.96
N ILE A 57 -8.56 -3.20 -16.38
CA ILE A 57 -8.81 -3.66 -17.75
C ILE A 57 -10.13 -3.08 -18.25
N GLU A 58 -10.22 -2.88 -19.54
CA GLU A 58 -11.48 -2.58 -20.22
C GLU A 58 -12.11 -3.89 -20.72
N ALA A 59 -13.41 -4.03 -20.54
CA ALA A 59 -14.16 -5.19 -20.99
C ALA A 59 -15.64 -4.85 -21.24
N ASP A 60 -16.24 -5.48 -22.24
CA ASP A 60 -17.62 -5.24 -22.67
C ASP A 60 -18.67 -5.82 -21.68
N SER A 61 -18.28 -6.73 -20.81
CA SER A 61 -19.17 -7.35 -19.84
C SER A 61 -18.44 -7.79 -18.59
N TYR A 62 -19.17 -7.85 -17.46
CA TYR A 62 -18.65 -8.38 -16.18
C TYR A 62 -18.07 -9.79 -16.31
N LYS A 63 -18.75 -10.68 -17.05
CA LYS A 63 -18.28 -12.06 -17.26
C LYS A 63 -16.94 -12.11 -18.00
N ALA A 64 -16.79 -11.32 -19.06
CA ALA A 64 -15.54 -11.21 -19.80
C ALA A 64 -14.43 -10.58 -18.94
N ALA A 65 -14.76 -9.53 -18.18
CA ALA A 65 -13.84 -8.89 -17.23
C ALA A 65 -13.33 -9.88 -16.19
N LYS A 66 -14.22 -10.65 -15.56
CA LYS A 66 -13.87 -11.61 -14.51
C LYS A 66 -12.85 -12.64 -15.01
N THR A 67 -13.14 -13.31 -16.14
CA THR A 67 -12.25 -14.32 -16.69
C THR A 67 -10.87 -13.75 -17.06
N ARG A 68 -10.85 -12.54 -17.61
CA ARG A 68 -9.60 -11.87 -17.99
C ARG A 68 -8.78 -11.43 -16.78
N LEU A 69 -9.44 -10.92 -15.72
CA LEU A 69 -8.80 -10.55 -14.47
C LEU A 69 -8.21 -11.76 -13.74
N GLU A 70 -8.95 -12.86 -13.65
CA GLU A 70 -8.47 -14.11 -13.03
C GLU A 70 -7.21 -14.64 -13.75
N ARG A 71 -7.16 -14.56 -15.07
CA ARG A 71 -5.97 -14.95 -15.82
C ARG A 71 -4.77 -14.05 -15.53
N ILE A 72 -4.96 -12.72 -15.54
CA ILE A 72 -3.90 -11.77 -15.23
C ILE A 72 -3.41 -11.96 -13.80
N GLU A 73 -4.32 -12.19 -12.85
CA GLU A 73 -3.96 -12.48 -11.46
C GLU A 73 -3.04 -13.71 -11.35
N LEU A 74 -3.40 -14.82 -12.00
CA LEU A 74 -2.58 -16.04 -12.01
C LEU A 74 -1.20 -15.79 -12.63
N ASP A 75 -1.14 -15.08 -13.73
CA ASP A 75 0.12 -14.75 -14.40
C ASP A 75 1.03 -13.88 -13.51
N LEU A 76 0.47 -12.87 -12.85
CA LEU A 76 1.19 -12.01 -11.91
C LEU A 76 1.68 -12.79 -10.69
N LEU A 77 0.83 -13.61 -10.07
CA LEU A 77 1.21 -14.43 -8.92
C LEU A 77 2.34 -15.40 -9.27
N ASN A 78 2.28 -16.02 -10.45
CA ASN A 78 3.33 -16.92 -10.93
C ASN A 78 4.65 -16.18 -11.19
N ASN A 79 4.60 -14.98 -11.75
CA ASN A 79 5.79 -14.18 -11.98
C ASN A 79 6.43 -13.71 -10.66
N PHE A 80 5.64 -13.26 -9.68
CA PHE A 80 6.15 -12.92 -8.35
C PHE A 80 6.78 -14.13 -7.66
N ARG A 81 6.17 -15.32 -7.78
CA ARG A 81 6.73 -16.55 -7.22
C ARG A 81 8.10 -16.90 -7.84
N LYS A 82 8.27 -16.73 -9.16
CA LYS A 82 9.58 -16.91 -9.83
C LYS A 82 10.64 -15.94 -9.32
N LEU A 83 10.24 -14.74 -8.89
CA LEU A 83 11.13 -13.75 -8.29
C LEU A 83 11.36 -13.98 -6.78
N GLY A 84 10.81 -15.05 -6.20
CA GLY A 84 10.91 -15.31 -4.76
C GLY A 84 10.05 -14.37 -3.89
N VAL A 85 9.11 -13.65 -4.49
CA VAL A 85 8.22 -12.71 -3.79
C VAL A 85 6.86 -13.37 -3.56
N GLN A 86 6.38 -13.31 -2.32
CA GLN A 86 5.03 -13.72 -1.99
C GLN A 86 4.07 -12.56 -2.27
N ALA A 87 3.06 -12.81 -3.08
CA ALA A 87 1.99 -11.87 -3.34
C ALA A 87 0.63 -12.54 -3.05
N LYS A 88 -0.33 -11.75 -2.61
CA LYS A 88 -1.69 -12.17 -2.31
C LYS A 88 -2.67 -11.19 -2.95
N ALA A 89 -3.68 -11.71 -3.65
CA ALA A 89 -4.79 -10.90 -4.12
C ALA A 89 -5.64 -10.40 -2.94
N LEU A 90 -6.08 -9.16 -3.00
CA LEU A 90 -6.99 -8.59 -2.03
C LEU A 90 -8.43 -8.81 -2.49
N ASP A 91 -9.23 -9.45 -1.65
CA ASP A 91 -10.67 -9.48 -1.81
C ASP A 91 -11.32 -8.13 -1.45
N GLY A 92 -12.65 -8.05 -1.59
CA GLY A 92 -13.38 -6.82 -1.31
C GLY A 92 -13.22 -6.33 0.13
N LYS A 93 -13.22 -7.23 1.11
CA LYS A 93 -13.05 -6.88 2.52
C LYS A 93 -11.63 -6.39 2.81
N ALA A 94 -10.62 -7.10 2.34
CA ALA A 94 -9.22 -6.72 2.51
C ALA A 94 -8.91 -5.37 1.82
N ARG A 95 -9.58 -5.08 0.70
CA ARG A 95 -9.48 -3.77 0.05
C ARG A 95 -10.10 -2.66 0.90
N LEU A 96 -11.26 -2.89 1.51
CA LEU A 96 -11.88 -1.93 2.43
C LEU A 96 -11.02 -1.70 3.67
N GLU A 97 -10.46 -2.76 4.23
CA GLU A 97 -9.51 -2.69 5.35
C GLU A 97 -8.28 -1.84 5.01
N LEU A 98 -7.72 -2.02 3.80
CA LEU A 98 -6.63 -1.19 3.30
C LEU A 98 -7.03 0.30 3.23
N MET A 99 -8.20 0.61 2.65
CA MET A 99 -8.71 1.98 2.54
C MET A 99 -8.98 2.60 3.92
N HIS A 100 -9.55 1.83 4.83
CA HIS A 100 -9.73 2.25 6.22
C HIS A 100 -8.38 2.58 6.86
N GLY A 101 -7.37 1.74 6.69
CA GLY A 101 -6.02 2.00 7.19
C GLY A 101 -5.40 3.28 6.65
N ILE A 102 -5.63 3.62 5.38
CA ILE A 102 -5.18 4.90 4.78
C ILE A 102 -5.88 6.09 5.45
N CYS A 103 -7.17 5.97 5.73
CA CYS A 103 -7.95 7.04 6.35
C CYS A 103 -7.75 7.16 7.86
N HIS A 104 -7.15 6.14 8.51
CA HIS A 104 -6.97 6.07 9.97
C HIS A 104 -5.51 5.77 10.33
N MET A 105 -4.57 6.44 9.69
CA MET A 105 -3.13 6.14 9.81
C MET A 105 -2.59 6.23 11.24
N ASP A 106 -3.21 7.01 12.11
CA ASP A 106 -2.74 7.31 13.47
C ASP A 106 -3.50 6.58 14.58
N THR A 107 -4.76 6.22 14.34
CA THR A 107 -5.63 5.73 15.40
C THR A 107 -5.40 4.25 15.72
N ARG A 108 -4.78 3.49 14.82
CA ARG A 108 -4.57 2.04 14.94
C ARG A 108 -5.86 1.29 15.30
N GLU A 109 -7.01 1.85 14.92
CA GLU A 109 -8.29 1.22 15.17
C GLU A 109 -8.45 0.00 14.25
N PRO A 110 -8.83 -1.17 14.79
CA PRO A 110 -9.07 -2.34 13.98
C PRO A 110 -10.28 -2.14 13.07
N PHE A 111 -10.15 -2.50 11.80
CA PHE A 111 -11.24 -2.44 10.85
C PHE A 111 -12.33 -3.48 11.20
N ARG A 112 -13.50 -3.01 11.54
CA ARG A 112 -14.67 -3.85 11.87
C ARG A 112 -15.71 -3.71 10.77
N PHE A 113 -15.86 -4.75 9.96
CA PHE A 113 -16.80 -4.77 8.85
C PHE A 113 -17.29 -6.18 8.55
N ASP A 114 -18.59 -6.29 8.32
CA ASP A 114 -19.22 -7.49 7.78
C ASP A 114 -20.23 -7.10 6.71
N TRP A 115 -20.27 -7.85 5.61
CA TRP A 115 -21.20 -7.59 4.50
C TRP A 115 -22.68 -7.65 4.91
N SER A 116 -23.01 -8.45 5.91
CA SER A 116 -24.38 -8.56 6.43
C SER A 116 -24.88 -7.29 7.09
N TRP A 117 -24.00 -6.40 7.46
CA TRP A 117 -24.38 -5.13 8.14
C TRP A 117 -24.89 -4.07 7.17
N LEU A 118 -24.52 -4.11 5.89
CA LEU A 118 -24.89 -3.07 4.92
C LEU A 118 -26.40 -2.92 4.74
N VAL A 119 -27.09 -4.05 4.51
CA VAL A 119 -28.52 -4.00 4.20
C VAL A 119 -29.36 -3.55 5.40
N PRO A 120 -29.19 -4.07 6.63
CA PRO A 120 -29.98 -3.65 7.78
C PRO A 120 -29.65 -2.25 8.28
N SER A 121 -28.41 -1.81 8.16
CA SER A 121 -27.99 -0.48 8.67
C SER A 121 -28.30 0.66 7.74
N GLY A 122 -28.50 0.40 6.44
CA GLY A 122 -28.60 1.42 5.41
C GLY A 122 -27.28 2.17 5.13
N LEU A 123 -26.16 1.72 5.75
CA LEU A 123 -24.83 2.27 5.53
C LEU A 123 -24.22 1.76 4.23
N THR A 124 -23.30 2.51 3.69
CA THR A 124 -22.49 2.15 2.52
C THR A 124 -21.10 1.69 2.96
N THR A 125 -20.34 1.07 2.07
CA THR A 125 -18.95 0.72 2.35
C THR A 125 -18.08 1.94 2.66
N GLN A 126 -18.45 3.12 2.15
CA GLN A 126 -17.73 4.37 2.42
C GLN A 126 -17.85 4.79 3.88
N ASP A 127 -18.99 4.56 4.51
CA ASP A 127 -19.23 4.92 5.91
C ASP A 127 -18.32 4.16 6.88
N PHE A 128 -17.89 2.95 6.47
CA PHE A 128 -16.96 2.13 7.26
C PHE A 128 -15.48 2.49 7.07
N ILE A 129 -15.13 3.19 6.01
CA ILE A 129 -13.74 3.60 5.71
C ILE A 129 -13.50 5.09 5.92
N ALA A 130 -14.55 5.91 5.96
CA ALA A 130 -14.41 7.34 6.10
C ALA A 130 -13.82 7.72 7.46
N PRO A 131 -12.87 8.66 7.51
CA PRO A 131 -12.38 9.19 8.77
C PRO A 131 -13.44 10.07 9.43
N SER A 132 -13.30 10.30 10.74
CA SER A 132 -14.23 11.10 11.53
C SER A 132 -14.32 12.56 11.06
N SER A 133 -13.25 13.09 10.48
CA SER A 133 -13.21 14.45 9.94
C SER A 133 -12.08 14.66 8.95
N PHE A 134 -12.35 15.52 7.96
CA PHE A 134 -11.35 16.15 7.11
C PHE A 134 -11.34 17.65 7.35
N GLU A 135 -10.18 18.25 7.48
CA GLU A 135 -10.03 19.67 7.68
C GLU A 135 -8.92 20.24 6.79
N PHE A 136 -9.27 21.18 5.93
CA PHE A 136 -8.36 21.86 5.02
C PHE A 136 -8.25 23.32 5.45
N LYS A 137 -7.19 23.67 6.19
CA LYS A 137 -6.96 25.04 6.69
C LYS A 137 -6.11 25.88 5.77
N ASP A 138 -5.20 25.23 5.07
CA ASP A 138 -4.29 25.90 4.12
C ASP A 138 -4.10 25.01 2.86
N GLY A 139 -3.42 25.56 1.84
CA GLY A 139 -3.18 24.85 0.58
C GLY A 139 -2.03 23.83 0.63
N ARG A 140 -1.35 23.67 1.75
CA ARG A 140 -0.17 22.81 1.87
C ARG A 140 -0.41 21.60 2.79
N THR A 141 -1.24 21.79 3.81
CA THR A 141 -1.51 20.78 4.81
C THR A 141 -3.00 20.56 5.00
N PHE A 142 -3.37 19.36 5.40
CA PHE A 142 -4.72 19.02 5.78
C PHE A 142 -4.68 18.10 7.02
N ARG A 143 -5.80 17.93 7.65
CA ARG A 143 -5.92 17.07 8.82
C ARG A 143 -6.98 15.99 8.57
N ILE A 144 -6.61 14.75 8.89
CA ILE A 144 -7.53 13.62 8.93
C ILE A 144 -7.67 13.21 10.39
N GLY A 145 -8.88 13.38 10.94
CA GLY A 145 -9.06 13.16 12.37
C GLY A 145 -8.16 14.07 13.20
N LYS A 146 -7.18 13.49 13.89
CA LYS A 146 -6.19 14.22 14.71
C LYS A 146 -4.84 14.38 14.02
N THR A 147 -4.61 13.73 12.89
CA THR A 147 -3.30 13.65 12.22
C THR A 147 -3.15 14.73 11.17
N TYR A 148 -2.04 15.45 11.21
CA TYR A 148 -1.63 16.38 10.17
C TYR A 148 -1.02 15.62 9.00
N CYS A 149 -1.49 15.92 7.81
CA CYS A 149 -1.09 15.31 6.56
C CYS A 149 -0.65 16.37 5.56
N ALA A 150 0.23 15.97 4.64
CA ALA A 150 0.59 16.76 3.47
C ALA A 150 0.61 15.85 2.25
N ALA A 151 0.23 16.39 1.10
CA ALA A 151 0.35 15.70 -0.18
C ALA A 151 1.34 16.44 -1.07
N SER A 152 2.21 15.71 -1.72
CA SER A 152 3.19 16.23 -2.67
C SER A 152 3.22 15.36 -3.92
N TYR A 153 3.62 15.92 -5.04
CA TYR A 153 3.85 15.16 -6.26
C TYR A 153 5.19 15.53 -6.87
N LEU A 154 5.82 14.56 -7.53
CA LEU A 154 7.05 14.79 -8.26
C LEU A 154 6.71 15.42 -9.61
N GLN A 155 6.99 16.70 -9.74
CA GLN A 155 6.73 17.45 -10.97
C GLN A 155 7.78 17.16 -12.04
N ILE A 156 9.02 17.04 -11.63
CA ILE A 156 10.17 16.75 -12.52
C ILE A 156 10.86 15.51 -11.97
N LEU A 157 10.90 14.47 -12.79
CA LEU A 157 11.67 13.28 -12.50
C LEU A 157 13.12 13.50 -12.94
N ALA A 158 14.08 13.09 -12.12
CA ALA A 158 15.46 13.01 -12.55
C ALA A 158 15.57 12.06 -13.76
N PRO A 159 16.52 12.32 -14.69
CA PRO A 159 16.73 11.45 -15.85
C PRO A 159 17.00 9.99 -15.48
N GLU A 160 17.56 9.78 -14.30
CA GLU A 160 17.81 8.47 -13.72
C GLU A 160 17.11 8.37 -12.37
N LEU A 161 16.11 7.49 -12.28
CA LEU A 161 15.51 7.04 -11.03
C LEU A 161 16.22 5.76 -10.60
N SER A 162 17.09 5.88 -9.61
CA SER A 162 17.73 4.71 -9.02
C SER A 162 16.83 4.08 -7.94
N ASP A 163 17.00 2.80 -7.69
CA ASP A 163 16.33 2.07 -6.59
C ASP A 163 16.61 2.72 -5.22
N ARG A 164 17.70 3.46 -5.11
CA ARG A 164 18.07 4.21 -3.91
C ARG A 164 17.04 5.28 -3.54
N THR A 165 16.43 5.94 -4.52
CA THR A 165 15.38 6.94 -4.28
C THR A 165 14.14 6.30 -3.65
N LEU A 166 13.70 5.16 -4.19
CA LEU A 166 12.58 4.40 -3.61
C LEU A 166 12.92 3.85 -2.22
N LYS A 167 14.16 3.42 -2.01
CA LYS A 167 14.64 2.96 -0.71
C LYS A 167 14.58 4.08 0.32
N ASN A 168 15.03 5.29 -0.02
CA ASN A 168 15.00 6.43 0.90
C ASN A 168 13.56 6.75 1.36
N PHE A 169 12.56 6.66 0.48
CA PHE A 169 11.16 6.80 0.88
C PHE A 169 10.70 5.69 1.82
N LEU A 170 11.10 4.45 1.54
CA LEU A 170 10.76 3.31 2.40
C LEU A 170 11.43 3.37 3.78
N ASP A 171 12.58 4.02 3.88
CA ASP A 171 13.34 4.13 5.14
C ASP A 171 12.90 5.34 5.99
N MET A 172 11.94 6.14 5.54
CA MET A 172 11.36 7.21 6.35
C MET A 172 10.60 6.62 7.56
N GLU A 173 10.88 7.17 8.74
CA GLU A 173 10.23 6.79 10.01
C GLU A 173 8.89 7.53 10.23
N SER A 174 8.09 7.62 9.18
CA SER A 174 6.77 8.25 9.24
C SER A 174 5.75 7.48 8.42
N SER A 175 4.47 7.65 8.74
CA SER A 175 3.39 7.11 7.90
C SER A 175 3.44 7.78 6.54
N LEU A 176 3.59 6.99 5.49
CA LEU A 176 3.79 7.45 4.13
C LEU A 176 3.02 6.57 3.15
N LEU A 177 2.33 7.20 2.22
CA LEU A 177 1.73 6.55 1.06
C LEU A 177 2.35 7.13 -0.21
N VAL A 178 3.01 6.30 -1.01
CA VAL A 178 3.54 6.68 -2.32
C VAL A 178 2.76 5.97 -3.41
N SER A 179 2.18 6.73 -4.32
CA SER A 179 1.50 6.22 -5.51
C SER A 179 2.32 6.51 -6.76
N MET A 180 2.50 5.48 -7.57
CA MET A 180 3.13 5.57 -8.89
C MET A 180 2.13 5.08 -9.93
N HIS A 181 1.80 5.93 -10.89
CA HIS A 181 0.93 5.61 -12.00
C HIS A 181 1.78 5.32 -13.23
N ILE A 182 1.63 4.13 -13.79
CA ILE A 182 2.39 3.67 -14.95
C ILE A 182 1.41 3.40 -16.07
N HIS A 183 1.62 4.07 -17.19
CA HIS A 183 0.89 3.84 -18.44
C HIS A 183 1.85 3.22 -19.45
N SER A 184 1.50 2.05 -19.96
CA SER A 184 2.23 1.46 -21.08
C SER A 184 1.78 2.12 -22.37
N LEU A 185 2.75 2.54 -23.18
CA LEU A 185 2.50 2.98 -24.55
C LEU A 185 2.66 1.78 -25.49
N ASP A 186 1.93 1.79 -26.59
CA ASP A 186 2.23 0.87 -27.68
C ASP A 186 3.63 1.18 -28.23
N GLN A 187 4.29 0.16 -28.82
CA GLN A 187 5.67 0.27 -29.27
C GLN A 187 5.87 1.37 -30.31
N ALA A 188 4.93 1.55 -31.26
CA ALA A 188 5.03 2.57 -32.30
C ALA A 188 4.90 3.98 -31.72
N GLU A 189 3.98 4.16 -30.75
CA GLU A 189 3.77 5.41 -30.03
C GLU A 189 4.95 5.75 -29.13
N ALA A 190 5.51 4.76 -28.44
CA ALA A 190 6.71 4.92 -27.62
C ALA A 190 7.91 5.40 -28.46
N VAL A 191 8.16 4.76 -29.60
CA VAL A 191 9.26 5.16 -30.53
C VAL A 191 9.03 6.58 -31.05
N LYS A 192 7.80 6.95 -31.41
CA LYS A 192 7.48 8.31 -31.87
C LYS A 192 7.73 9.35 -30.77
N THR A 193 7.30 9.06 -29.56
CA THR A 193 7.50 9.94 -28.38
C THR A 193 8.97 10.13 -28.07
N ILE A 194 9.77 9.07 -28.09
CA ILE A 194 11.22 9.12 -27.86
C ILE A 194 11.91 9.96 -28.94
N LYS A 195 11.60 9.72 -30.20
CA LYS A 195 12.15 10.51 -31.30
C LYS A 195 11.83 12.00 -31.19
N HIS A 196 10.59 12.33 -30.81
CA HIS A 196 10.17 13.70 -30.61
C HIS A 196 10.98 14.36 -29.47
N LYS A 197 11.15 13.67 -28.34
CA LYS A 197 11.93 14.15 -27.21
C LYS A 197 13.41 14.32 -27.52
N ILE A 198 14.02 13.42 -28.27
CA ILE A 198 15.40 13.57 -28.74
C ILE A 198 15.54 14.85 -29.60
N THR A 199 14.61 15.07 -30.55
CA THR A 199 14.63 16.26 -31.40
C THR A 199 14.45 17.56 -30.60
N GLU A 200 13.60 17.56 -29.57
CA GLU A 200 13.46 18.72 -28.66
C GLU A 200 14.77 19.01 -27.92
N LEU A 201 15.40 17.98 -27.36
CA LEU A 201 16.67 18.11 -26.64
C LEU A 201 17.80 18.60 -27.54
N ASP A 202 17.87 18.15 -28.76
CA ASP A 202 18.88 18.61 -29.73
C ASP A 202 18.67 20.07 -30.13
N ARG A 203 17.42 20.56 -30.17
CA ARG A 203 17.10 21.98 -30.42
C ARG A 203 17.42 22.88 -29.22
N THR A 204 17.41 22.35 -28.00
CA THR A 204 17.73 23.14 -26.80
C THR A 204 19.22 23.18 -26.48
N LYS A 205 20.05 22.45 -27.23
CA LYS A 205 21.51 22.48 -27.11
C LYS A 205 22.22 23.57 -27.95
N ILE A 206 21.45 24.35 -28.68
CA ILE A 206 21.92 25.54 -29.41
C ILE A 206 21.59 26.78 -28.56
#